data_e64e83e335ff82980bef2bbccb8872ce
#
_entry.id   e64e83e335ff82980bef2bbccb8872ce
#
_cell.length_a   1.000
_cell.length_b   1.000
_cell.length_c   1.000
_cell.angle_alpha   90.00
_cell.angle_beta   90.00
_cell.angle_gamma   90.00
#
_symmetry.space_group_name_H-M   'P 1'
#
loop_
_entity.id
_entity.type
_entity.pdbx_description
1 polymer ?
#
loop_
_entity_poly.entity_id
_entity_poly.type
_entity_poly.pdbx_seq_one_letter_code
_entity_poly.pdbx_strand_id
1 'polypeptide(L)'
;PKVSILIPNKDHTEDLNKCVTSILEKSTWKNIQIIVIENNSEKEETFHYYEELEKRYPQAKVVTWDGPFNYSAINNFGAKYADGDYLLLLNNDTEVITPEWLENMMGYCQREDVGIVGAKLLYPYNTVQHAGVVVGIAGFAGHILTGYDRYATGYLWRLATTQDESAVTGACLMVKRSVFEELHGLDESFAVGLNDIDFCL
;
A
#
# COMPACT_ATOMS: atom_id res chain seq x y z
N PRO A 1 15.33 6.27 -8.44
CA PRO A 1 14.43 6.81 -7.41
C PRO A 1 14.40 5.89 -6.19
N LYS A 2 13.95 6.41 -5.05
CA LYS A 2 13.74 5.68 -3.81
C LYS A 2 12.25 5.56 -3.53
N VAL A 3 11.83 4.41 -3.00
CA VAL A 3 10.43 4.17 -2.59
C VAL A 3 10.37 4.06 -1.08
N SER A 4 9.56 4.89 -0.43
CA SER A 4 9.22 4.76 0.98
C SER A 4 7.89 4.00 1.12
N ILE A 5 7.93 2.84 1.77
CA ILE A 5 6.79 1.95 1.97
C ILE A 5 6.24 2.20 3.38
N LEU A 6 5.00 2.67 3.45
CA LEU A 6 4.30 2.99 4.70
C LEU A 6 3.38 1.83 5.07
N ILE A 7 3.62 1.22 6.24
CA ILE A 7 2.90 0.04 6.70
C ILE A 7 2.31 0.32 8.09
N PRO A 8 1.04 0.74 8.18
CA PRO A 8 0.34 0.79 9.46
C PRO A 8 0.25 -0.59 10.11
N ASN A 9 0.52 -0.67 11.41
CA ASN A 9 0.45 -1.94 12.13
C ASN A 9 -0.09 -1.77 13.55
N LYS A 10 -0.92 -2.70 13.96
CA LYS A 10 -1.29 -2.92 15.36
C LYS A 10 -1.24 -4.41 15.64
N ASP A 11 -0.34 -4.85 16.53
CA ASP A 11 -0.11 -6.28 16.78
C ASP A 11 0.15 -7.04 15.46
N HIS A 12 -0.52 -8.14 15.14
CA HIS A 12 -0.41 -8.87 13.86
C HIS A 12 1.04 -9.13 13.40
N THR A 13 1.92 -9.49 14.33
CA THR A 13 3.36 -9.66 14.10
C THR A 13 3.69 -10.66 13.00
N GLU A 14 2.92 -11.76 12.91
CA GLU A 14 3.13 -12.78 11.87
C GLU A 14 2.86 -12.24 10.47
N ASP A 15 1.77 -11.49 10.29
CA ASP A 15 1.40 -10.91 9.00
C ASP A 15 2.41 -9.84 8.59
N LEU A 16 2.74 -8.95 9.51
CA LEU A 16 3.78 -7.93 9.28
C LEU A 16 5.12 -8.56 8.91
N ASN A 17 5.54 -9.63 9.60
CA ASN A 17 6.78 -10.33 9.28
C ASN A 17 6.76 -10.94 7.88
N LYS A 18 5.67 -11.58 7.47
CA LYS A 18 5.51 -12.11 6.10
C LYS A 18 5.57 -10.99 5.06
N CYS A 19 4.87 -9.88 5.33
CA CYS A 19 4.86 -8.72 4.46
C CYS A 19 6.28 -8.17 4.27
N VAL A 20 6.95 -7.77 5.35
CA VAL A 20 8.28 -7.16 5.30
C VAL A 20 9.32 -8.12 4.72
N THR A 21 9.32 -9.38 5.14
CA THR A 21 10.26 -10.39 4.62
C THR A 21 10.06 -10.60 3.12
N SER A 22 8.81 -10.68 2.66
CA SER A 22 8.53 -10.84 1.23
C SER A 22 9.01 -9.64 0.40
N ILE A 23 8.88 -8.42 0.91
CA ILE A 23 9.40 -7.21 0.26
C ILE A 23 10.93 -7.28 0.14
N LEU A 24 11.62 -7.59 1.24
CA LEU A 24 13.07 -7.59 1.30
C LEU A 24 13.72 -8.70 0.47
N GLU A 25 13.13 -9.89 0.50
CA GLU A 25 13.68 -11.07 -0.17
C GLU A 25 13.29 -11.14 -1.64
N LYS A 26 12.01 -10.92 -1.96
CA LYS A 26 11.49 -11.15 -3.31
C LYS A 26 11.64 -9.96 -4.24
N SER A 27 11.55 -8.71 -3.75
CA SER A 27 11.63 -7.54 -4.63
C SER A 27 12.99 -7.41 -5.32
N THR A 28 13.00 -7.13 -6.60
CA THR A 28 14.20 -6.84 -7.38
C THR A 28 14.71 -5.42 -7.12
N TRP A 29 13.82 -4.45 -6.95
CA TRP A 29 14.19 -3.09 -6.59
C TRP A 29 14.61 -2.99 -5.13
N LYS A 30 15.85 -2.55 -4.87
CA LYS A 30 16.44 -2.53 -3.51
C LYS A 30 16.56 -1.13 -2.90
N ASN A 31 16.35 -0.07 -3.67
CA ASN A 31 16.39 1.29 -3.14
C ASN A 31 15.05 1.65 -2.48
N ILE A 32 14.84 1.08 -1.31
CA ILE A 32 13.61 1.20 -0.53
C ILE A 32 13.88 1.66 0.90
N GLN A 33 12.89 2.28 1.49
CA GLN A 33 12.75 2.51 2.92
C GLN A 33 11.42 1.88 3.37
N ILE A 34 11.42 1.18 4.49
CA ILE A 34 10.20 0.63 5.09
C ILE A 34 9.94 1.42 6.37
N ILE A 35 8.74 1.98 6.50
CA ILE A 35 8.29 2.70 7.68
C ILE A 35 7.08 1.95 8.22
N VAL A 36 7.29 1.22 9.31
CA VAL A 36 6.20 0.60 10.07
C VAL A 36 5.63 1.66 11.00
N ILE A 37 4.33 1.93 10.89
CA ILE A 37 3.65 2.89 11.75
C ILE A 37 2.88 2.11 12.81
N GLU A 38 3.47 2.04 13.99
CA GLU A 38 2.87 1.43 15.17
C GLU A 38 1.67 2.23 15.65
N ASN A 39 0.53 1.57 15.88
CA ASN A 39 -0.67 2.21 16.41
C ASN A 39 -1.35 1.37 17.50
N ASN A 40 -1.03 1.67 18.76
CA ASN A 40 -1.68 1.09 19.94
C ASN A 40 -1.62 -0.44 20.02
N SER A 41 -0.48 -1.05 19.70
CA SER A 41 -0.22 -2.46 19.97
C SER A 41 -0.18 -2.73 21.48
N GLU A 42 -0.67 -3.91 21.88
CA GLU A 42 -0.81 -4.31 23.28
C GLU A 42 0.11 -5.49 23.64
N LYS A 43 0.60 -6.21 22.62
CA LYS A 43 1.38 -7.42 22.81
C LYS A 43 2.88 -7.11 22.90
N GLU A 44 3.54 -7.61 23.93
CA GLU A 44 4.99 -7.47 24.13
C GLU A 44 5.81 -8.04 22.96
N GLU A 45 5.33 -9.15 22.36
CA GLU A 45 5.96 -9.78 21.20
C GLU A 45 6.06 -8.81 19.98
N THR A 46 5.11 -7.87 19.84
CA THR A 46 5.11 -6.89 18.77
C THR A 46 6.26 -5.90 18.93
N PHE A 47 6.46 -5.37 20.14
CA PHE A 47 7.54 -4.43 20.42
C PHE A 47 8.91 -5.11 20.29
N HIS A 48 9.02 -6.36 20.72
CA HIS A 48 10.24 -7.14 20.53
C HIS A 48 10.56 -7.34 19.03
N TYR A 49 9.54 -7.66 18.24
CA TYR A 49 9.68 -7.78 16.78
C TYR A 49 10.15 -6.47 16.15
N TYR A 50 9.63 -5.32 16.57
CA TYR A 50 10.05 -4.02 16.05
C TYR A 50 11.53 -3.75 16.33
N GLU A 51 12.01 -4.04 17.54
CA GLU A 51 13.42 -3.88 17.87
C GLU A 51 14.33 -4.79 17.02
N GLU A 52 13.92 -6.02 16.78
CA GLU A 52 14.67 -6.96 15.94
C GLU A 52 14.65 -6.53 14.46
N LEU A 53 13.51 -6.02 13.98
CA LEU A 53 13.35 -5.52 12.61
C LEU A 53 14.36 -4.40 12.31
N GLU A 54 14.42 -3.38 13.17
CA GLU A 54 15.32 -2.24 13.00
C GLU A 54 16.80 -2.64 13.13
N LYS A 55 17.13 -3.57 14.03
CA LYS A 55 18.50 -4.09 14.17
C LYS A 55 18.94 -4.88 12.93
N ARG A 56 18.04 -5.65 12.34
CA ARG A 56 18.34 -6.55 11.22
C ARG A 56 18.36 -5.83 9.87
N TYR A 57 17.49 -4.83 9.69
CA TYR A 57 17.28 -4.16 8.41
C TYR A 57 17.42 -2.65 8.54
N PRO A 58 18.60 -2.08 8.22
CA PRO A 58 18.86 -0.63 8.34
C PRO A 58 17.91 0.26 7.51
N GLN A 59 17.24 -0.29 6.50
CA GLN A 59 16.24 0.41 5.69
C GLN A 59 14.84 0.40 6.33
N ALA A 60 14.64 -0.35 7.41
CA ALA A 60 13.38 -0.39 8.16
C ALA A 60 13.46 0.55 9.37
N LYS A 61 12.35 1.26 9.61
CA LYS A 61 12.17 2.15 10.75
C LYS A 61 10.77 1.95 11.32
N VAL A 62 10.66 1.98 12.64
CA VAL A 62 9.37 2.00 13.34
C VAL A 62 9.10 3.39 13.90
N VAL A 63 7.90 3.90 13.69
CA VAL A 63 7.44 5.18 14.24
C VAL A 63 6.08 4.97 14.91
N THR A 64 5.83 5.64 16.04
CA THR A 64 4.63 5.43 16.83
C THR A 64 3.63 6.57 16.64
N TRP A 65 2.41 6.21 16.28
CA TRP A 65 1.24 7.07 16.26
C TRP A 65 0.40 6.81 17.52
N ASP A 66 0.39 7.77 18.44
CA ASP A 66 -0.31 7.65 19.73
C ASP A 66 -1.81 8.01 19.66
N GLY A 67 -2.29 8.41 18.48
CA GLY A 67 -3.68 8.79 18.27
C GLY A 67 -4.63 7.59 18.14
N PRO A 68 -5.95 7.83 18.09
CA PRO A 68 -6.92 6.79 17.76
C PRO A 68 -6.67 6.26 16.35
N PHE A 69 -7.20 5.06 16.07
CA PHE A 69 -7.12 4.51 14.73
C PHE A 69 -7.80 5.46 13.72
N ASN A 70 -7.02 5.88 12.76
CA ASN A 70 -7.45 6.66 11.60
C ASN A 70 -6.44 6.38 10.49
N TYR A 71 -6.85 5.61 9.48
CA TYR A 71 -5.96 5.18 8.41
C TYR A 71 -5.29 6.36 7.70
N SER A 72 -6.04 7.42 7.43
CA SER A 72 -5.53 8.63 6.78
C SER A 72 -4.48 9.32 7.66
N ALA A 73 -4.80 9.59 8.92
CA ALA A 73 -3.88 10.26 9.84
C ALA A 73 -2.60 9.44 10.10
N ILE A 74 -2.71 8.11 10.22
CA ILE A 74 -1.58 7.21 10.41
C ILE A 74 -0.63 7.27 9.20
N ASN A 75 -1.16 7.20 7.98
CA ASN A 75 -0.34 7.29 6.78
C ASN A 75 0.25 8.70 6.58
N ASN A 76 -0.51 9.76 6.84
CA ASN A 76 -0.01 11.14 6.82
C ASN A 76 1.12 11.34 7.83
N PHE A 77 1.00 10.75 9.02
CA PHE A 77 2.05 10.77 10.02
C PHE A 77 3.30 10.01 9.56
N GLY A 78 3.13 8.80 9.04
CA GLY A 78 4.24 7.99 8.51
C GLY A 78 4.97 8.67 7.37
N ALA A 79 4.25 9.36 6.48
CA ALA A 79 4.82 10.09 5.35
C ALA A 79 5.83 11.18 5.76
N LYS A 80 5.72 11.75 6.97
CA LYS A 80 6.67 12.73 7.51
C LYS A 80 8.07 12.16 7.72
N TYR A 81 8.20 10.85 7.84
CA TYR A 81 9.47 10.14 8.02
C TYR A 81 10.01 9.55 6.72
N ALA A 82 9.25 9.69 5.63
CA ALA A 82 9.64 9.21 4.31
C ALA A 82 10.69 10.13 3.67
N ASP A 83 11.69 9.52 3.04
CA ASP A 83 12.74 10.22 2.29
C ASP A 83 12.79 9.79 0.81
N GLY A 84 11.86 8.92 0.37
CA GLY A 84 11.75 8.45 -1.00
C GLY A 84 11.09 9.44 -1.95
N ASP A 85 11.33 9.26 -3.24
CA ASP A 85 10.69 10.00 -4.34
C ASP A 85 9.23 9.58 -4.54
N TYR A 86 8.95 8.33 -4.18
CA TYR A 86 7.61 7.72 -4.20
C TYR A 86 7.22 7.24 -2.81
N LEU A 87 5.94 7.43 -2.47
CA LEU A 87 5.30 6.82 -1.32
C LEU A 87 4.47 5.64 -1.78
N LEU A 88 4.56 4.53 -1.04
CA LEU A 88 3.73 3.36 -1.24
C LEU A 88 2.96 3.07 0.05
N LEU A 89 1.65 3.30 0.04
CA LEU A 89 0.78 2.86 1.12
C LEU A 89 0.58 1.35 0.96
N LEU A 90 0.81 0.59 2.03
CA LEU A 90 0.75 -0.87 1.98
C LEU A 90 0.15 -1.43 3.27
N ASN A 91 -0.83 -2.32 3.14
CA ASN A 91 -1.33 -3.05 4.29
C ASN A 91 -0.30 -4.07 4.80
N ASN A 92 -0.31 -4.32 6.10
CA ASN A 92 0.60 -5.24 6.78
C ASN A 92 0.34 -6.73 6.49
N ASP A 93 -0.80 -7.08 5.90
CA ASP A 93 -1.23 -8.43 5.54
C ASP A 93 -1.01 -8.80 4.07
N THR A 94 -0.18 -8.03 3.37
CA THR A 94 0.16 -8.26 1.96
C THR A 94 1.44 -9.07 1.81
N GLU A 95 1.56 -9.82 0.72
CA GLU A 95 2.76 -10.59 0.37
C GLU A 95 3.14 -10.39 -1.10
N VAL A 96 4.41 -10.13 -1.36
CA VAL A 96 4.94 -9.94 -2.73
C VAL A 96 4.89 -11.25 -3.51
N ILE A 97 4.24 -11.21 -4.67
CA ILE A 97 4.16 -12.33 -5.63
C ILE A 97 5.12 -12.11 -6.79
N THR A 98 5.08 -10.93 -7.41
CA THR A 98 5.88 -10.58 -8.60
C THR A 98 7.12 -9.82 -8.17
N PRO A 99 8.34 -10.32 -8.41
CA PRO A 99 9.57 -9.68 -7.95
C PRO A 99 9.75 -8.24 -8.44
N GLU A 100 9.34 -7.94 -9.66
CA GLU A 100 9.48 -6.64 -10.32
C GLU A 100 8.30 -5.67 -10.04
N TRP A 101 7.52 -5.92 -8.99
CA TRP A 101 6.30 -5.14 -8.71
C TRP A 101 6.56 -3.65 -8.51
N LEU A 102 7.66 -3.28 -7.82
CA LEU A 102 8.01 -1.88 -7.59
C LEU A 102 8.41 -1.17 -8.88
N GLU A 103 9.23 -1.82 -9.71
CA GLU A 103 9.64 -1.29 -11.01
C GLU A 103 8.44 -1.10 -11.93
N ASN A 104 7.52 -2.07 -11.92
CA ASN A 104 6.30 -2.00 -12.72
C ASN A 104 5.40 -0.83 -12.27
N MET A 105 5.20 -0.66 -10.96
CA MET A 105 4.42 0.46 -10.44
C MET A 105 5.09 1.81 -10.71
N MET A 106 6.40 1.94 -10.45
CA MET A 106 7.16 3.16 -10.74
C MET A 106 7.16 3.50 -12.23
N GLY A 107 7.23 2.48 -13.10
CA GLY A 107 7.21 2.67 -14.55
C GLY A 107 5.98 3.45 -15.04
N TYR A 108 4.83 3.22 -14.43
CA TYR A 108 3.62 4.00 -14.69
C TYR A 108 3.57 5.30 -13.88
N CYS A 109 3.88 5.24 -12.58
CA CYS A 109 3.77 6.38 -11.68
C CYS A 109 4.68 7.57 -12.08
N GLN A 110 5.81 7.31 -12.74
CA GLN A 110 6.73 8.38 -13.20
C GLN A 110 6.16 9.26 -14.32
N ARG A 111 5.15 8.80 -15.05
CA ARG A 111 4.52 9.56 -16.15
C ARG A 111 3.90 10.84 -15.59
N GLU A 112 3.86 11.90 -16.39
CA GLU A 112 3.30 13.19 -15.99
C GLU A 112 1.77 13.14 -15.86
N ASP A 113 1.13 12.29 -16.69
CA ASP A 113 -0.32 12.09 -16.74
C ASP A 113 -0.84 11.07 -15.73
N VAL A 114 0.02 10.49 -14.88
CA VAL A 114 -0.34 9.49 -13.86
C VAL A 114 -0.06 10.04 -12.47
N GLY A 115 -1.11 10.20 -11.67
CA GLY A 115 -1.01 10.61 -10.27
C GLY A 115 -0.72 9.43 -9.33
N ILE A 116 -1.51 8.37 -9.46
CA ILE A 116 -1.54 7.23 -8.54
C ILE A 116 -1.51 5.92 -9.33
N VAL A 117 -0.87 4.89 -8.76
CA VAL A 117 -0.84 3.52 -9.31
C VAL A 117 -1.21 2.53 -8.23
N GLY A 118 -2.19 1.67 -8.49
CA GLY A 118 -2.55 0.53 -7.65
C GLY A 118 -2.07 -0.80 -8.24
N ALA A 119 -1.77 -1.75 -7.37
CA ALA A 119 -1.45 -3.12 -7.79
C ALA A 119 -2.72 -3.98 -7.93
N LYS A 120 -2.70 -4.94 -8.85
CA LYS A 120 -3.67 -6.05 -8.83
C LYS A 120 -3.40 -6.90 -7.60
N LEU A 121 -4.41 -7.05 -6.72
CA LEU A 121 -4.31 -7.84 -5.50
C LEU A 121 -5.08 -9.14 -5.64
N LEU A 122 -4.56 -10.19 -5.00
CA LEU A 122 -5.16 -11.51 -4.98
C LEU A 122 -5.47 -11.94 -3.55
N TYR A 123 -6.56 -12.67 -3.38
CA TYR A 123 -6.80 -13.44 -2.16
C TYR A 123 -5.86 -14.64 -2.05
N PRO A 124 -5.63 -15.20 -0.85
CA PRO A 124 -4.76 -16.36 -0.66
C PRO A 124 -5.13 -17.59 -1.51
N TYR A 125 -6.38 -17.71 -1.93
CA TYR A 125 -6.88 -18.79 -2.81
C TYR A 125 -6.82 -18.46 -4.31
N ASN A 126 -5.95 -17.50 -4.69
CA ASN A 126 -5.65 -17.15 -6.09
C ASN A 126 -6.83 -16.57 -6.88
N THR A 127 -7.75 -15.88 -6.24
CA THR A 127 -8.75 -15.08 -6.95
C THR A 127 -8.47 -13.59 -6.78
N VAL A 128 -8.97 -12.77 -7.70
CA VAL A 128 -8.81 -11.33 -7.68
C VAL A 128 -9.51 -10.72 -6.47
N GLN A 129 -8.78 -9.98 -5.66
CA GLN A 129 -9.32 -9.13 -4.59
C GLN A 129 -9.55 -7.71 -5.14
N HIS A 130 -8.57 -7.16 -5.86
CA HIS A 130 -8.60 -5.81 -6.40
C HIS A 130 -7.99 -5.78 -7.80
N ALA A 131 -8.68 -5.10 -8.71
CA ALA A 131 -8.20 -4.79 -10.05
C ALA A 131 -8.74 -3.43 -10.53
N GLY A 132 -8.93 -2.50 -9.59
CA GLY A 132 -9.50 -1.18 -9.79
C GLY A 132 -10.81 -0.98 -9.03
N VAL A 133 -11.18 0.27 -8.86
CA VAL A 133 -12.43 0.73 -8.27
C VAL A 133 -13.16 1.60 -9.29
N VAL A 134 -14.47 1.38 -9.44
CA VAL A 134 -15.34 2.23 -10.23
C VAL A 134 -16.30 2.98 -9.31
N VAL A 135 -16.33 4.31 -9.44
CA VAL A 135 -17.27 5.17 -8.73
C VAL A 135 -18.64 5.08 -9.39
N GLY A 136 -19.69 5.04 -8.59
CA GLY A 136 -21.07 4.96 -9.02
C GLY A 136 -21.68 3.55 -9.03
N ILE A 137 -20.86 2.49 -8.79
CA ILE A 137 -21.38 1.13 -8.63
C ILE A 137 -21.63 0.79 -7.15
N ALA A 138 -22.49 -0.21 -6.91
CA ALA A 138 -22.85 -0.66 -5.55
C ALA A 138 -23.41 0.47 -4.65
N GLY A 139 -23.98 1.50 -5.26
CA GLY A 139 -24.55 2.66 -4.57
C GLY A 139 -23.54 3.77 -4.24
N PHE A 140 -22.24 3.53 -4.36
CA PHE A 140 -21.19 4.52 -4.09
C PHE A 140 -19.93 4.29 -4.92
N ALA A 141 -19.16 3.28 -4.60
CA ALA A 141 -17.98 2.84 -5.33
C ALA A 141 -17.71 1.36 -4.99
N GLY A 142 -17.12 0.63 -5.92
CA GLY A 142 -16.86 -0.79 -5.69
C GLY A 142 -15.68 -1.32 -6.50
N HIS A 143 -15.05 -2.35 -5.94
CA HIS A 143 -14.02 -3.11 -6.63
C HIS A 143 -14.62 -3.87 -7.81
N ILE A 144 -13.94 -3.83 -8.94
CA ILE A 144 -14.36 -4.55 -10.14
C ILE A 144 -13.67 -5.91 -10.25
N LEU A 145 -14.32 -6.85 -10.91
CA LEU A 145 -13.79 -8.17 -11.26
C LEU A 145 -13.29 -9.00 -10.06
N THR A 146 -13.78 -8.68 -8.86
CA THR A 146 -13.49 -9.43 -7.63
C THR A 146 -13.97 -10.88 -7.75
N GLY A 147 -13.17 -11.83 -7.27
CA GLY A 147 -13.48 -13.26 -7.28
C GLY A 147 -13.13 -13.98 -8.59
N TYR A 148 -12.72 -13.27 -9.65
CA TYR A 148 -12.20 -13.92 -10.86
C TYR A 148 -10.91 -14.68 -10.56
N ASP A 149 -10.66 -15.78 -11.28
CA ASP A 149 -9.38 -16.50 -11.21
C ASP A 149 -8.22 -15.58 -11.59
N ARG A 150 -7.05 -15.76 -10.95
CA ARG A 150 -5.87 -14.91 -11.19
C ARG A 150 -5.40 -14.85 -12.64
N TYR A 151 -5.65 -15.93 -13.41
CA TYR A 151 -5.25 -16.05 -14.80
C TYR A 151 -6.36 -15.66 -15.78
N ALA A 152 -7.55 -15.33 -15.27
CA ALA A 152 -8.63 -14.83 -16.13
C ALA A 152 -8.21 -13.53 -16.80
N THR A 153 -8.58 -13.37 -18.05
CA THR A 153 -8.34 -12.13 -18.79
C THR A 153 -9.37 -11.03 -18.46
N GLY A 154 -10.52 -11.44 -17.92
CA GLY A 154 -11.64 -10.53 -17.67
C GLY A 154 -12.30 -10.03 -18.95
N TYR A 155 -13.29 -9.17 -18.79
CA TYR A 155 -13.96 -8.53 -19.93
C TYR A 155 -12.98 -7.62 -20.68
N LEU A 156 -12.86 -7.81 -21.99
CA LEU A 156 -11.93 -7.06 -22.86
C LEU A 156 -10.48 -6.98 -22.32
N TRP A 157 -9.98 -8.07 -21.73
CA TRP A 157 -8.62 -8.20 -21.22
C TRP A 157 -8.29 -7.30 -20.02
N ARG A 158 -9.28 -6.74 -19.35
CA ARG A 158 -9.07 -5.79 -18.23
C ARG A 158 -8.28 -6.36 -17.05
N LEU A 159 -8.27 -7.68 -16.86
CA LEU A 159 -7.44 -8.32 -15.82
C LEU A 159 -6.01 -8.64 -16.27
N ALA A 160 -5.73 -8.57 -17.57
CA ALA A 160 -4.45 -8.92 -18.15
C ALA A 160 -3.61 -7.71 -18.60
N THR A 161 -4.19 -6.52 -18.61
CA THR A 161 -3.54 -5.28 -19.03
C THR A 161 -3.70 -4.20 -17.97
N THR A 162 -2.79 -3.23 -17.95
CA THR A 162 -2.94 -2.03 -17.13
C THR A 162 -4.10 -1.20 -17.64
N GLN A 163 -4.92 -0.68 -16.74
CA GLN A 163 -6.14 0.09 -17.04
C GLN A 163 -6.11 1.41 -16.29
N ASP A 164 -6.78 2.41 -16.87
CA ASP A 164 -7.16 3.62 -16.16
C ASP A 164 -8.48 3.36 -15.44
N GLU A 165 -8.48 3.53 -14.13
CA GLU A 165 -9.64 3.29 -13.28
C GLU A 165 -9.99 4.55 -12.48
N SER A 166 -11.21 4.63 -11.94
CA SER A 166 -11.63 5.81 -11.16
C SER A 166 -10.81 5.96 -9.88
N ALA A 167 -10.47 4.82 -9.25
CA ALA A 167 -9.67 4.79 -8.04
C ALA A 167 -8.99 3.42 -7.86
N VAL A 168 -8.04 3.36 -6.94
CA VAL A 168 -7.36 2.15 -6.50
C VAL A 168 -7.38 2.06 -4.98
N THR A 169 -7.21 0.85 -4.43
CA THR A 169 -7.25 0.65 -2.98
C THR A 169 -5.95 1.05 -2.29
N GLY A 170 -6.07 1.66 -1.11
CA GLY A 170 -4.96 1.95 -0.21
C GLY A 170 -4.22 0.72 0.31
N ALA A 171 -4.75 -0.49 0.09
CA ALA A 171 -4.05 -1.73 0.46
C ALA A 171 -2.71 -1.91 -0.27
N CYS A 172 -2.55 -1.34 -1.49
CA CYS A 172 -1.28 -1.22 -2.22
C CYS A 172 -1.40 -0.08 -3.24
N LEU A 173 -1.00 1.13 -2.84
CA LEU A 173 -1.15 2.36 -3.60
C LEU A 173 0.16 3.12 -3.65
N MET A 174 0.69 3.36 -4.86
CA MET A 174 1.89 4.17 -5.08
C MET A 174 1.52 5.55 -5.60
N VAL A 175 2.17 6.58 -5.07
CA VAL A 175 2.01 7.98 -5.48
C VAL A 175 3.37 8.67 -5.52
N LYS A 176 3.58 9.66 -6.40
CA LYS A 176 4.73 10.55 -6.30
C LYS A 176 4.66 11.32 -4.98
N ARG A 177 5.77 11.43 -4.28
CA ARG A 177 5.82 12.23 -3.04
C ARG A 177 5.37 13.68 -3.26
N SER A 178 5.75 14.29 -4.37
CA SER A 178 5.35 15.65 -4.74
C SER A 178 3.82 15.79 -4.88
N VAL A 179 3.15 14.78 -5.47
CA VAL A 179 1.67 14.76 -5.60
C VAL A 179 1.03 14.57 -4.23
N PHE A 180 1.55 13.66 -3.40
CA PHE A 180 1.05 13.46 -2.03
C PHE A 180 1.15 14.76 -1.21
N GLU A 181 2.26 15.47 -1.31
CA GLU A 181 2.48 16.75 -0.61
C GLU A 181 1.59 17.88 -1.17
N GLU A 182 1.39 17.94 -2.48
CA GLU A 182 0.50 18.90 -3.15
C GLU A 182 -0.95 18.75 -2.70
N LEU A 183 -1.41 17.49 -2.56
CA LEU A 183 -2.75 17.14 -2.07
C LEU A 183 -2.87 17.24 -0.53
N HIS A 184 -1.79 17.58 0.18
CA HIS A 184 -1.72 17.63 1.65
C HIS A 184 -1.97 16.29 2.35
N GLY A 185 -1.70 15.17 1.65
CA GLY A 185 -1.95 13.80 2.12
C GLY A 185 -3.40 13.38 1.97
N LEU A 186 -3.79 12.33 2.70
CA LEU A 186 -5.17 11.85 2.76
C LEU A 186 -6.02 12.73 3.66
N ASP A 187 -7.31 12.88 3.32
CA ASP A 187 -8.28 13.56 4.19
C ASP A 187 -8.55 12.74 5.47
N GLU A 188 -8.17 13.30 6.62
CA GLU A 188 -8.30 12.62 7.92
C GLU A 188 -9.76 12.54 8.41
N SER A 189 -10.72 13.18 7.74
CA SER A 189 -12.14 12.98 8.00
C SER A 189 -12.61 11.57 7.58
N PHE A 190 -11.91 10.93 6.64
CA PHE A 190 -12.13 9.54 6.25
C PHE A 190 -11.24 8.59 7.05
N ALA A 191 -11.66 8.24 8.27
CA ALA A 191 -10.83 7.49 9.20
C ALA A 191 -10.62 6.01 8.84
N VAL A 192 -11.60 5.36 8.20
CA VAL A 192 -11.62 3.89 7.98
C VAL A 192 -11.79 3.51 6.52
N GLY A 193 -12.70 4.14 5.81
CA GLY A 193 -13.02 3.79 4.43
C GLY A 193 -13.23 5.02 3.57
N LEU A 194 -13.16 4.81 2.24
CA LEU A 194 -13.29 5.84 1.22
C LEU A 194 -12.12 6.84 1.15
N ASN A 195 -11.16 6.75 2.04
CA ASN A 195 -9.96 7.57 2.07
C ASN A 195 -9.10 7.39 0.81
N ASP A 196 -8.97 6.17 0.33
CA ASP A 196 -8.27 5.83 -0.91
C ASP A 196 -9.02 6.31 -2.15
N ILE A 197 -10.35 6.23 -2.14
CA ILE A 197 -11.19 6.72 -3.23
C ILE A 197 -11.14 8.23 -3.30
N ASP A 198 -11.33 8.92 -2.17
CA ASP A 198 -11.22 10.38 -2.07
C ASP A 198 -9.85 10.88 -2.55
N PHE A 199 -8.79 10.20 -2.13
CA PHE A 199 -7.42 10.54 -2.52
C PHE A 199 -7.14 10.34 -4.03
N CYS A 200 -7.89 9.47 -4.71
CA CYS A 200 -7.76 9.23 -6.15
C CYS A 200 -8.55 10.21 -7.02
N LEU A 201 -9.53 10.95 -6.46
CA LEU A 201 -10.43 11.85 -7.20
C LEU A 201 -10.00 13.30 -7.10
#